data_514055e686e4c137fc676eea140c9e25
#
_entry.id   514055e686e4c137fc676eea140c9e25
#
_cell.length_a   1.000
_cell.length_b   1.000
_cell.length_c   1.000
_cell.angle_alpha   90.00
_cell.angle_beta   90.00
_cell.angle_gamma   90.00
#
_symmetry.space_group_name_H-M   'P 1'
#
loop_
_entity.id
_entity.type
_entity.pdbx_description
1 polymer ?
#
loop_
_entity_poly.entity_id
_entity_poly.type
_entity_poly.pdbx_seq_one_letter_code
_entity_poly.pdbx_strand_id
1 'polypeptide(L)'
;VSVVAEVETLNQEFYTAIENGDLDRMEAIWAEDTDGREVVCVHPGWGIVTGRREVLRSWALIMANTPYIQFVLTDVRTSVVGDVAVVCCAENILTAGDESETGFIAGKVVATNTFVLTPQGWRLWIHHGSPVLQGDEDDEDGQEVL
;
A
#
# COMPACT_ATOMS: atom_id res chain seq x y z
N VAL A 1 -17.85 -16.62 0.18
CA VAL A 1 -16.90 -15.72 -0.45
C VAL A 1 -15.54 -16.34 -0.48
N SER A 2 -14.85 -16.26 -1.59
CA SER A 2 -13.52 -16.87 -1.71
C SER A 2 -12.52 -16.08 -0.88
N VAL A 3 -11.43 -16.76 -0.52
CA VAL A 3 -10.34 -16.08 0.20
C VAL A 3 -9.74 -14.99 -0.67
N VAL A 4 -9.58 -15.24 -1.98
CA VAL A 4 -9.04 -14.23 -2.88
C VAL A 4 -9.90 -12.97 -2.83
N ALA A 5 -11.23 -13.12 -2.91
CA ALA A 5 -12.11 -11.96 -2.88
C ALA A 5 -12.04 -11.23 -1.54
N GLU A 6 -11.92 -11.99 -0.46
CA GLU A 6 -11.83 -11.40 0.86
C GLU A 6 -10.55 -10.58 1.01
N VAL A 7 -9.44 -11.14 0.54
CA VAL A 7 -8.15 -10.46 0.65
C VAL A 7 -8.12 -9.23 -0.26
N GLU A 8 -8.72 -9.33 -1.45
CA GLU A 8 -8.75 -8.17 -2.36
C GLU A 8 -9.61 -7.06 -1.80
N THR A 9 -10.70 -7.41 -1.11
CA THR A 9 -11.50 -6.39 -0.45
C THR A 9 -10.70 -5.70 0.65
N LEU A 10 -9.95 -6.48 1.43
CA LEU A 10 -9.13 -5.91 2.48
C LEU A 10 -8.04 -5.01 1.90
N ASN A 11 -7.46 -5.42 0.79
CA ASN A 11 -6.45 -4.63 0.09
C ASN A 11 -7.03 -3.28 -0.32
N GLN A 12 -8.25 -3.28 -0.88
CA GLN A 12 -8.90 -2.03 -1.27
C GLN A 12 -9.22 -1.18 -0.05
N GLU A 13 -9.65 -1.80 1.05
CA GLU A 13 -9.96 -1.06 2.26
C GLU A 13 -8.75 -0.36 2.84
N PHE A 14 -7.58 -0.96 2.68
CA PHE A 14 -6.34 -0.35 3.11
C PHE A 14 -6.13 0.99 2.39
N TYR A 15 -6.31 1.02 1.08
CA TYR A 15 -6.14 2.26 0.32
C TYR A 15 -7.24 3.26 0.62
N THR A 16 -8.45 2.79 0.83
CA THR A 16 -9.56 3.67 1.18
C THR A 16 -9.31 4.33 2.54
N ALA A 17 -8.71 3.60 3.48
CA ALA A 17 -8.37 4.19 4.77
C ALA A 17 -7.35 5.32 4.60
N ILE A 18 -6.39 5.15 3.70
CA ILE A 18 -5.41 6.21 3.44
C ILE A 18 -6.12 7.43 2.85
N GLU A 19 -6.99 7.20 1.87
CA GLU A 19 -7.70 8.30 1.21
C GLU A 19 -8.52 9.11 2.20
N ASN A 20 -9.11 8.44 3.18
CA ASN A 20 -10.01 9.08 4.13
C ASN A 20 -9.31 9.55 5.40
N GLY A 21 -8.02 9.26 5.55
CA GLY A 21 -7.32 9.59 6.78
C GLY A 21 -7.89 8.84 7.97
N ASP A 22 -8.33 7.60 7.75
CA ASP A 22 -9.07 6.83 8.75
C ASP A 22 -8.11 5.94 9.53
N LEU A 23 -7.59 6.47 10.62
CA LEU A 23 -6.63 5.75 11.44
C LEU A 23 -7.25 4.56 12.16
N ASP A 24 -8.51 4.66 12.55
CA ASP A 24 -9.17 3.53 13.19
C ASP A 24 -9.25 2.36 12.25
N ARG A 25 -9.60 2.63 10.99
CA ARG A 25 -9.65 1.57 10.00
C ARG A 25 -8.26 1.02 9.72
N MET A 26 -7.27 1.90 9.65
CA MET A 26 -5.90 1.47 9.43
C MET A 26 -5.45 0.53 10.55
N GLU A 27 -5.75 0.84 11.80
CA GLU A 27 -5.40 -0.02 12.91
C GLU A 27 -6.08 -1.39 12.80
N ALA A 28 -7.31 -1.42 12.32
CA ALA A 28 -8.04 -2.67 12.23
C ALA A 28 -7.52 -3.57 11.11
N ILE A 29 -6.87 -3.01 10.11
CA ILE A 29 -6.39 -3.77 8.97
C ILE A 29 -5.06 -4.44 9.24
N TRP A 30 -4.17 -3.80 10.00
CA TRP A 30 -2.84 -4.33 10.25
C TRP A 30 -2.88 -5.44 11.30
N ALA A 31 -2.03 -6.45 11.10
CA ALA A 31 -1.91 -7.56 12.03
C ALA A 31 -1.23 -7.10 13.32
N GLU A 32 -1.40 -7.88 14.38
CA GLU A 32 -0.63 -7.68 15.61
C GLU A 32 0.74 -8.28 15.44
N ASP A 33 1.72 -7.75 16.17
CA ASP A 33 3.03 -8.39 16.23
C ASP A 33 2.91 -9.64 17.09
N THR A 34 3.62 -10.70 16.72
CA THR A 34 3.70 -11.92 17.50
C THR A 34 5.16 -12.36 17.55
N ASP A 35 5.43 -13.44 18.27
CA ASP A 35 6.79 -13.91 18.38
C ASP A 35 7.42 -14.24 17.04
N GLY A 36 6.69 -14.76 16.14
CA GLY A 36 7.24 -15.18 14.86
C GLY A 36 6.90 -14.24 13.72
N ARG A 37 6.26 -13.09 14.01
CA ARG A 37 5.78 -12.25 12.93
C ARG A 37 5.72 -10.80 13.40
N GLU A 38 6.53 -9.98 12.78
CA GLU A 38 6.51 -8.53 13.02
C GLU A 38 6.00 -7.85 11.76
N VAL A 39 5.09 -6.90 11.91
CA VAL A 39 4.60 -6.18 10.72
C VAL A 39 5.70 -5.26 10.21
N VAL A 40 5.71 -5.08 8.88
CA VAL A 40 6.74 -4.31 8.21
C VAL A 40 6.07 -3.43 7.18
N CYS A 41 6.55 -2.21 7.06
CA CYS A 41 6.03 -1.28 6.07
C CYS A 41 7.20 -0.53 5.44
N VAL A 42 7.21 -0.48 4.12
CA VAL A 42 8.18 0.32 3.39
C VAL A 42 7.38 1.26 2.50
N HIS A 43 7.35 2.52 2.88
CA HIS A 43 6.69 3.55 2.06
C HIS A 43 7.62 3.87 0.89
N PRO A 44 7.07 4.30 -0.25
CA PRO A 44 7.91 4.63 -1.40
C PRO A 44 8.98 5.66 -1.01
N GLY A 45 10.24 5.27 -1.19
CA GLY A 45 11.34 6.16 -0.89
C GLY A 45 11.80 6.15 0.56
N TRP A 46 11.16 5.38 1.42
CA TRP A 46 11.54 5.30 2.84
C TRP A 46 12.41 4.08 3.09
N GLY A 47 13.04 4.06 4.24
CA GLY A 47 13.65 2.83 4.76
C GLY A 47 12.58 1.95 5.37
N ILE A 48 13.02 0.85 5.97
CA ILE A 48 12.11 -0.14 6.54
C ILE A 48 11.57 0.37 7.87
N VAL A 49 10.24 0.28 8.04
CA VAL A 49 9.56 0.58 9.31
C VAL A 49 9.05 -0.74 9.85
N THR A 50 9.42 -1.09 11.06
CA THR A 50 9.04 -2.38 11.64
C THR A 50 8.28 -2.19 12.94
N GLY A 51 7.38 -3.16 13.21
CA GLY A 51 6.58 -3.17 14.41
C GLY A 51 5.29 -2.41 14.23
N ARG A 52 4.21 -2.97 14.76
CA ARG A 52 2.87 -2.40 14.56
C ARG A 52 2.79 -0.95 15.01
N ARG A 53 3.38 -0.66 16.18
CA ARG A 53 3.29 0.69 16.71
C ARG A 53 3.94 1.71 15.78
N GLU A 54 5.14 1.40 15.29
CA GLU A 54 5.85 2.34 14.42
C GLU A 54 5.22 2.42 13.04
N VAL A 55 4.68 1.30 12.56
CA VAL A 55 3.99 1.31 11.27
C VAL A 55 2.75 2.20 11.35
N LEU A 56 1.94 2.04 12.38
CA LEU A 56 0.74 2.87 12.53
C LEU A 56 1.10 4.33 12.73
N ARG A 57 2.19 4.59 13.44
CA ARG A 57 2.65 5.95 13.63
C ARG A 57 3.07 6.60 12.31
N SER A 58 3.74 5.82 11.45
CA SER A 58 4.15 6.33 10.15
C SER A 58 2.93 6.68 9.30
N TRP A 59 1.87 5.88 9.37
CA TRP A 59 0.65 6.17 8.63
C TRP A 59 -0.05 7.41 9.18
N ALA A 60 -0.06 7.56 10.51
CA ALA A 60 -0.65 8.76 11.10
C ALA A 60 0.06 10.01 10.60
N LEU A 61 1.39 9.95 10.53
CA LEU A 61 2.17 11.07 10.06
C LEU A 61 1.89 11.38 8.59
N ILE A 62 1.84 10.34 7.76
CA ILE A 62 1.57 10.53 6.34
C ILE A 62 0.18 11.12 6.15
N MET A 63 -0.82 10.60 6.84
CA MET A 63 -2.18 11.10 6.70
C MET A 63 -2.30 12.54 7.15
N ALA A 64 -1.59 12.90 8.23
CA ALA A 64 -1.64 14.28 8.72
C ALA A 64 -1.03 15.27 7.73
N ASN A 65 -0.10 14.80 6.91
CA ASN A 65 0.59 15.66 5.97
C ASN A 65 0.14 15.51 4.52
N THR A 66 -0.93 14.75 4.29
CA THR A 66 -1.43 14.51 2.95
C THR A 66 -2.91 14.84 2.91
N PRO A 67 -3.26 16.11 2.68
CA PRO A 67 -4.67 16.52 2.75
C PRO A 67 -5.53 15.90 1.68
N TYR A 68 -4.95 15.50 0.57
CA TYR A 68 -5.72 14.90 -0.50
C TYR A 68 -4.88 13.84 -1.19
N ILE A 69 -5.43 12.64 -1.30
CA ILE A 69 -4.81 11.57 -2.05
C ILE A 69 -5.90 10.63 -2.53
N GLN A 70 -5.74 10.18 -3.77
CA GLN A 70 -6.64 9.18 -4.34
C GLN A 70 -5.83 8.11 -5.02
N PHE A 71 -6.32 6.88 -4.94
CA PHE A 71 -5.67 5.72 -5.54
C PHE A 71 -6.61 5.08 -6.54
N VAL A 72 -6.06 4.70 -7.70
CA VAL A 72 -6.73 3.78 -8.61
C VAL A 72 -5.79 2.60 -8.76
N LEU A 73 -6.24 1.43 -8.34
CA LEU A 73 -5.42 0.23 -8.39
C LEU A 73 -5.60 -0.47 -9.73
N THR A 74 -4.48 -0.84 -10.34
CA THR A 74 -4.50 -1.60 -11.59
C THR A 74 -3.52 -2.74 -11.47
N ASP A 75 -3.59 -3.68 -12.42
CA ASP A 75 -2.68 -4.82 -12.47
C ASP A 75 -2.68 -5.62 -11.18
N VAL A 76 -3.85 -5.83 -10.61
CA VAL A 76 -3.96 -6.54 -9.33
C VAL A 76 -3.73 -8.03 -9.55
N ARG A 77 -2.79 -8.59 -8.80
CA ARG A 77 -2.45 -10.02 -8.87
C ARG A 77 -2.47 -10.58 -7.46
N THR A 78 -3.31 -11.55 -7.20
CA THR A 78 -3.51 -12.11 -5.87
C THR A 78 -3.17 -13.59 -5.86
N SER A 79 -2.39 -14.01 -4.88
CA SER A 79 -2.05 -15.41 -4.68
C SER A 79 -2.25 -15.76 -3.22
N VAL A 80 -2.76 -16.98 -2.96
CA VAL A 80 -3.02 -17.44 -1.61
C VAL A 80 -2.33 -18.78 -1.43
N VAL A 81 -1.52 -18.90 -0.39
CA VAL A 81 -0.83 -20.14 -0.05
C VAL A 81 -1.01 -20.36 1.44
N GLY A 82 -1.87 -21.30 1.81
CA GLY A 82 -2.15 -21.56 3.22
C GLY A 82 -2.70 -20.32 3.91
N ASP A 83 -2.03 -19.90 4.96
CA ASP A 83 -2.47 -18.76 5.77
C ASP A 83 -1.85 -17.45 5.34
N VAL A 84 -1.25 -17.41 4.15
CA VAL A 84 -0.60 -16.20 3.64
C VAL A 84 -1.16 -15.87 2.27
N ALA A 85 -1.42 -14.60 2.04
CA ALA A 85 -1.88 -14.13 0.75
C ALA A 85 -1.05 -12.92 0.34
N VAL A 86 -0.76 -12.82 -0.96
CA VAL A 86 0.03 -11.71 -1.49
C VAL A 86 -0.77 -11.03 -2.57
N VAL A 87 -0.87 -9.70 -2.50
CA VAL A 87 -1.50 -8.90 -3.54
C VAL A 87 -0.44 -7.95 -4.07
N CYS A 88 -0.13 -8.10 -5.36
CA CYS A 88 0.73 -7.14 -6.05
C CYS A 88 -0.18 -6.26 -6.89
N CYS A 89 0.08 -4.98 -6.91
CA CYS A 89 -0.74 -4.07 -7.70
C CYS A 89 0.02 -2.80 -8.02
N ALA A 90 -0.48 -2.08 -9.01
CA ALA A 90 0.02 -0.76 -9.30
C ALA A 90 -0.89 0.25 -8.62
N GLU A 91 -0.30 1.19 -7.91
CA GLU A 91 -1.02 2.27 -7.25
C GLU A 91 -0.87 3.48 -8.17
N ASN A 92 -1.97 3.89 -8.79
CA ASN A 92 -1.98 5.12 -9.57
C ASN A 92 -2.49 6.21 -8.64
N ILE A 93 -1.65 7.17 -8.33
CA ILE A 93 -1.86 8.08 -7.20
C ILE A 93 -2.06 9.49 -7.72
N LEU A 94 -3.04 10.17 -7.14
CA LEU A 94 -3.28 11.57 -7.43
C LEU A 94 -3.25 12.33 -6.11
N THR A 95 -2.37 13.32 -6.00
CA THR A 95 -2.28 14.15 -4.81
C THR A 95 -2.41 15.61 -5.21
N ALA A 96 -2.69 16.45 -4.22
CA ALA A 96 -2.74 17.89 -4.46
C ALA A 96 -1.33 18.44 -4.57
N GLY A 97 -1.14 19.40 -5.49
CA GLY A 97 0.15 20.02 -5.63
C GLY A 97 0.00 21.39 -6.26
N ASP A 98 0.80 22.32 -5.77
CA ASP A 98 0.70 23.69 -6.21
C ASP A 98 1.40 23.94 -7.52
N GLU A 99 2.25 23.00 -7.93
CA GLU A 99 3.09 23.26 -9.07
C GLU A 99 2.53 22.76 -10.37
N SER A 100 1.39 22.11 -10.37
CA SER A 100 0.82 21.63 -11.59
C SER A 100 -0.27 22.61 -12.03
N GLU A 101 -0.55 22.60 -13.34
CA GLU A 101 -1.58 23.48 -13.85
C GLU A 101 -2.96 23.10 -13.40
N THR A 102 -3.15 21.82 -13.06
CA THR A 102 -4.46 21.36 -12.63
C THR A 102 -4.62 21.42 -11.12
N GLY A 103 -3.55 21.67 -10.38
CA GLY A 103 -3.57 21.59 -8.92
C GLY A 103 -3.34 20.20 -8.40
N PHE A 104 -3.05 19.22 -9.26
CA PHE A 104 -2.86 17.82 -8.87
C PHE A 104 -1.58 17.27 -9.44
N ILE A 105 -0.99 16.33 -8.73
CA ILE A 105 0.22 15.65 -9.15
C ILE A 105 -0.09 14.16 -9.25
N ALA A 106 0.27 13.56 -10.37
CA ALA A 106 0.06 12.13 -10.58
C ALA A 106 1.36 11.40 -10.34
N GLY A 107 1.25 10.20 -9.78
CA GLY A 107 2.41 9.34 -9.56
C GLY A 107 2.02 7.90 -9.69
N LYS A 108 3.01 7.02 -9.73
CA LYS A 108 2.77 5.61 -9.84
C LYS A 108 3.74 4.85 -8.95
N VAL A 109 3.18 3.87 -8.24
CA VAL A 109 3.94 3.03 -7.32
C VAL A 109 3.52 1.60 -7.61
N VAL A 110 4.46 0.66 -7.53
CA VAL A 110 4.08 -0.75 -7.51
C VAL A 110 4.19 -1.22 -6.08
N ALA A 111 3.21 -2.00 -5.65
CA ALA A 111 3.14 -2.42 -4.27
C ALA A 111 3.00 -3.92 -4.16
N THR A 112 3.61 -4.47 -3.10
CA THR A 112 3.43 -5.85 -2.71
C THR A 112 2.87 -5.81 -1.30
N ASN A 113 1.64 -6.31 -1.14
CA ASN A 113 0.95 -6.35 0.14
C ASN A 113 0.76 -7.78 0.54
N THR A 114 1.32 -8.16 1.68
CA THR A 114 1.25 -9.53 2.18
C THR A 114 0.31 -9.57 3.37
N PHE A 115 -0.66 -10.46 3.32
CA PHE A 115 -1.67 -10.63 4.34
C PHE A 115 -1.48 -11.98 5.01
N VAL A 116 -1.93 -12.08 6.24
CA VAL A 116 -1.83 -13.31 7.01
C VAL A 116 -3.15 -13.56 7.69
N LEU A 117 -3.53 -14.84 7.80
CA LEU A 117 -4.73 -15.23 8.49
C LEU A 117 -4.43 -15.30 9.99
N THR A 118 -5.18 -14.54 10.77
CA THR A 118 -5.03 -14.49 12.22
C THR A 118 -6.31 -14.99 12.86
N PRO A 119 -6.35 -15.17 14.18
CA PRO A 119 -7.60 -15.55 14.85
C PRO A 119 -8.73 -14.55 14.61
N GLN A 120 -8.41 -13.30 14.26
CA GLN A 120 -9.42 -12.29 13.99
C GLN A 120 -9.72 -12.14 12.49
N GLY A 121 -9.14 -13.01 11.65
CA GLY A 121 -9.34 -12.96 10.22
C GLY A 121 -8.08 -12.51 9.50
N TRP A 122 -8.23 -12.25 8.21
CA TRP A 122 -7.08 -11.81 7.42
C TRP A 122 -6.66 -10.40 7.83
N ARG A 123 -5.35 -10.18 7.91
CA ARG A 123 -4.79 -8.88 8.30
C ARG A 123 -3.55 -8.61 7.48
N LEU A 124 -3.22 -7.35 7.33
CA LEU A 124 -2.04 -6.93 6.57
C LEU A 124 -0.80 -7.14 7.41
N TRP A 125 0.17 -7.82 6.86
CA TRP A 125 1.43 -8.15 7.53
C TRP A 125 2.55 -7.27 7.02
N ILE A 126 2.67 -7.13 5.69
CA ILE A 126 3.76 -6.37 5.08
C ILE A 126 3.19 -5.53 3.95
N HIS A 127 3.55 -4.27 3.93
CA HIS A 127 3.28 -3.39 2.80
C HIS A 127 4.61 -2.86 2.30
N HIS A 128 4.86 -2.99 1.01
CA HIS A 128 6.08 -2.48 0.41
C HIS A 128 5.72 -1.77 -0.88
N GLY A 129 5.93 -0.47 -0.91
CA GLY A 129 5.68 0.32 -2.10
C GLY A 129 6.97 0.84 -2.69
N SER A 130 7.05 0.82 -4.01
CA SER A 130 8.24 1.25 -4.72
C SER A 130 7.82 2.18 -5.85
N PRO A 131 8.39 3.37 -5.94
CA PRO A 131 7.99 4.29 -7.01
C PRO A 131 8.43 3.75 -8.36
N VAL A 132 7.59 3.97 -9.35
CA VAL A 132 7.95 3.65 -10.72
C VAL A 132 8.63 4.89 -11.28
N LEU A 133 9.88 4.73 -11.70
CA LEU A 133 10.59 5.86 -12.24
C LEU A 133 10.01 6.19 -13.58
N GLN A 134 9.62 7.45 -13.73
CA GLN A 134 9.02 7.88 -14.97
C GLN A 134 10.12 8.54 -15.75
N GLY A 135 10.54 7.91 -16.80
CA GLY A 135 11.51 8.53 -17.64
C GLY A 135 10.84 9.44 -18.63
N ASP A 136 11.62 9.90 -19.58
CA ASP A 136 11.08 10.58 -20.71
C ASP A 136 10.29 9.60 -21.52
N GLU A 137 9.51 10.11 -22.44
CA GLU A 137 8.71 9.23 -23.23
C GLU A 137 9.53 8.26 -24.01
N ASP A 138 10.75 8.59 -24.26
CA ASP A 138 11.60 7.71 -24.99
C ASP A 138 12.02 6.52 -24.23
N ASP A 139 11.94 6.58 -22.92
CA ASP A 139 12.40 5.49 -22.11
C ASP A 139 11.60 4.26 -22.31
N GLU A 140 10.43 4.42 -22.82
CA GLU A 140 9.64 3.26 -22.99
C GLU A 140 10.28 2.30 -23.88
N ASP A 141 11.15 2.76 -24.72
CA ASP A 141 11.83 1.82 -25.53
C ASP A 141 12.83 1.07 -24.76
N GLY A 142 13.28 1.66 -23.86
CA GLY A 142 14.34 1.05 -23.34
C GLY A 142 14.22 0.36 -22.12
N GLN A 143 13.73 0.34 -21.86
CA GLN A 143 13.89 -0.09 -20.96
C GLN A 143 14.10 -1.02 -20.30
N GLU A 144 14.23 -1.41 -20.33
CA GLU A 144 14.50 -2.27 -19.73
C GLU A 144 15.40 -2.30 -18.97
N VAL A 145 15.57 -1.88 -18.38
CA VAL A 145 16.42 -1.72 -17.69
C VAL A 145 16.48 -2.56 -16.64
N LEU A 146 16.69 -3.19 -16.19
CA LEU A 146 16.80 -3.88 -15.20
C LEU A 146 17.64 -4.23 -14.81
#